data_e6901078654cd35fc5c6cf73b7e11eb1
#
_entry.id   e6901078654cd35fc5c6cf73b7e11eb1
#
_cell.length_a   1.000
_cell.length_b   1.000
_cell.length_c   1.000
_cell.angle_alpha   90.00
_cell.angle_beta   90.00
_cell.angle_gamma   90.00
#
_symmetry.space_group_name_H-M   'P 1'
#
loop_
_entity.id
_entity.type
_entity.pdbx_description
1 polymer ?
#
loop_
_entity_poly.entity_id
_entity_poly.type
_entity_poly.pdbx_seq_one_letter_code
_entity_poly.pdbx_strand_id
1 'polypeptide(L)'
;MANKVRRAMAKSYPFTPNEAANTLLAKDGTALLIGLCLEQQVRTEKAMMGPYDLRRRLGTIDAKKIATTPPARLDRVFRETPALHRFPGMMAKRVRALCAAIASDYGGKGARVWEKAKSADEVYERLLELPGFGKDKASSAVRMLGKFGGEDLPGWRKYSCEADMPWVIKDGKRR
;
A
#
# COMPACT_ATOMS: atom_id res chain seq x y z
N MET A 1 7.23 -8.54 33.65
CA MET A 1 7.61 -8.57 32.22
C MET A 1 6.34 -8.83 31.41
N ALA A 2 5.84 -7.83 30.73
CA ALA A 2 4.65 -7.99 29.90
C ALA A 2 5.00 -8.89 28.72
N ASN A 3 4.37 -10.05 28.67
CA ASN A 3 4.46 -10.98 27.56
C ASN A 3 3.81 -10.30 26.34
N LYS A 4 4.65 -9.75 25.45
CA LYS A 4 4.22 -9.07 24.23
C LYS A 4 3.70 -10.16 23.30
N VAL A 5 2.41 -10.47 23.38
CA VAL A 5 1.75 -11.35 22.41
C VAL A 5 1.86 -10.64 21.06
N ARG A 6 2.83 -11.05 20.25
CA ARG A 6 2.89 -10.65 18.84
C ARG A 6 1.59 -11.10 18.20
N ARG A 7 0.72 -10.15 17.90
CA ARG A 7 -0.47 -10.42 17.12
C ARG A 7 -0.02 -11.03 15.79
N ALA A 8 -0.53 -12.21 15.47
CA ALA A 8 -0.18 -12.85 14.21
C ALA A 8 -0.48 -11.89 13.04
N MET A 9 0.47 -11.69 12.15
CA MET A 9 0.26 -10.86 10.96
C MET A 9 -0.93 -11.41 10.17
N ALA A 10 -1.74 -10.50 9.64
CA ALA A 10 -2.82 -10.89 8.74
C ALA A 10 -2.26 -11.72 7.58
N LYS A 11 -2.90 -12.84 7.27
CA LYS A 11 -2.53 -13.68 6.11
C LYS A 11 -2.88 -12.98 4.80
N SER A 12 -3.93 -12.16 4.81
CA SER A 12 -4.40 -11.36 3.69
C SER A 12 -5.13 -10.11 4.19
N TYR A 13 -5.24 -9.10 3.33
CA TYR A 13 -6.06 -7.91 3.58
C TYR A 13 -7.41 -8.03 2.89
N PRO A 14 -8.53 -7.65 3.53
CA PRO A 14 -9.87 -7.83 2.99
C PRO A 14 -10.30 -6.68 2.07
N PHE A 15 -9.47 -6.24 1.12
CA PHE A 15 -9.72 -5.04 0.33
C PHE A 15 -10.29 -5.31 -1.06
N THR A 16 -10.08 -6.52 -1.59
CA THR A 16 -10.53 -6.89 -2.93
C THR A 16 -11.25 -8.25 -2.90
N PRO A 17 -12.03 -8.59 -3.94
CA PRO A 17 -12.57 -9.94 -4.07
C PRO A 17 -11.53 -10.99 -4.51
N ASN A 18 -10.29 -10.57 -4.78
CA ASN A 18 -9.20 -11.44 -5.23
C ASN A 18 -8.26 -11.75 -4.06
N GLU A 19 -8.30 -13.00 -3.59
CA GLU A 19 -7.50 -13.44 -2.44
C GLU A 19 -5.98 -13.37 -2.71
N ALA A 20 -5.54 -13.60 -3.95
CA ALA A 20 -4.13 -13.48 -4.30
C ALA A 20 -3.64 -12.02 -4.22
N ALA A 21 -4.47 -11.06 -4.61
CA ALA A 21 -4.19 -9.64 -4.43
C ALA A 21 -4.15 -9.26 -2.95
N ASN A 22 -5.11 -9.71 -2.15
CA ASN A 22 -5.17 -9.47 -0.71
C ASN A 22 -3.96 -10.07 0.03
N THR A 23 -3.53 -11.25 -0.37
CA THR A 23 -2.33 -11.91 0.16
C THR A 23 -1.05 -11.14 -0.21
N LEU A 24 -0.95 -10.65 -1.45
CA LEU A 24 0.18 -9.83 -1.88
C LEU A 24 0.31 -8.56 -1.03
N LEU A 25 -0.78 -7.84 -0.81
CA LEU A 25 -0.79 -6.63 0.01
C LEU A 25 -0.34 -6.89 1.45
N ALA A 26 -0.71 -8.03 2.02
CA ALA A 26 -0.34 -8.38 3.38
C ALA A 26 1.13 -8.82 3.52
N LYS A 27 1.70 -9.44 2.49
CA LYS A 27 3.05 -9.99 2.50
C LYS A 27 4.12 -9.04 1.99
N ASP A 28 3.74 -8.07 1.17
CA ASP A 28 4.68 -7.16 0.52
C ASP A 28 4.32 -5.69 0.82
N GLY A 29 5.15 -5.04 1.65
CA GLY A 29 4.95 -3.65 2.02
C GLY A 29 5.05 -2.68 0.85
N THR A 30 5.85 -2.98 -0.17
CA THR A 30 5.91 -2.17 -1.39
C THR A 30 4.59 -2.26 -2.16
N ALA A 31 4.01 -3.45 -2.27
CA ALA A 31 2.69 -3.63 -2.88
C ALA A 31 1.60 -2.84 -2.13
N LEU A 32 1.60 -2.88 -0.80
CA LEU A 32 0.65 -2.11 0.01
C LEU A 32 0.80 -0.61 -0.24
N LEU A 33 2.02 -0.08 -0.24
CA LEU A 33 2.27 1.35 -0.51
C LEU A 33 1.87 1.76 -1.93
N ILE A 34 2.08 0.91 -2.93
CA ILE A 34 1.61 1.14 -4.30
C ILE A 34 0.08 1.20 -4.33
N GLY A 35 -0.61 0.26 -3.70
CA GLY A 35 -2.07 0.26 -3.62
C GLY A 35 -2.63 1.54 -3.01
N LEU A 36 -2.05 1.98 -1.89
CA LEU A 36 -2.39 3.25 -1.24
C LEU A 36 -2.08 4.47 -2.13
N CYS A 37 -0.96 4.46 -2.84
CA CYS A 37 -0.60 5.51 -3.79
C CYS A 37 -1.65 5.64 -4.92
N LEU A 38 -2.15 4.51 -5.40
CA LEU A 38 -3.16 4.45 -6.46
C LEU A 38 -4.57 4.87 -5.99
N GLU A 39 -4.81 4.94 -4.68
CA GLU A 39 -6.11 5.33 -4.12
C GLU A 39 -6.33 6.84 -4.24
N GLN A 40 -6.60 7.27 -5.47
CA GLN A 40 -6.92 8.66 -5.79
C GLN A 40 -8.01 8.73 -6.85
N GLN A 41 -9.19 9.23 -6.46
CA GLN A 41 -10.36 9.35 -7.33
C GLN A 41 -10.77 8.03 -8.01
N VAL A 42 -10.46 6.92 -7.38
CA VAL A 42 -10.89 5.57 -7.77
C VAL A 42 -11.36 4.83 -6.51
N ARG A 43 -12.14 3.78 -6.72
CA ARG A 43 -12.55 2.93 -5.60
C ARG A 43 -11.34 2.23 -4.99
N THR A 44 -11.34 2.08 -3.66
CA THR A 44 -10.29 1.37 -2.92
C THR A 44 -10.02 -0.02 -3.49
N GLU A 45 -11.07 -0.78 -3.82
CA GLU A 45 -10.95 -2.07 -4.46
C GLU A 45 -10.12 -2.03 -5.75
N LYS A 46 -10.38 -1.06 -6.63
CA LYS A 46 -9.61 -0.87 -7.87
C LYS A 46 -8.15 -0.51 -7.58
N ALA A 47 -7.92 0.39 -6.63
CA ALA A 47 -6.57 0.79 -6.25
C ALA A 47 -5.78 -0.38 -5.66
N MET A 48 -6.40 -1.17 -4.78
CA MET A 48 -5.76 -2.30 -4.10
C MET A 48 -5.56 -3.52 -5.01
N MET A 49 -6.30 -3.63 -6.11
CA MET A 49 -6.00 -4.58 -7.19
C MET A 49 -4.76 -4.17 -8.00
N GLY A 50 -4.46 -2.87 -8.06
CA GLY A 50 -3.40 -2.31 -8.89
C GLY A 50 -2.04 -2.98 -8.75
N PRO A 51 -1.50 -3.20 -7.54
CA PRO A 51 -0.21 -3.87 -7.35
C PRO A 51 -0.17 -5.30 -7.90
N TYR A 52 -1.26 -6.04 -7.77
CA TYR A 52 -1.39 -7.39 -8.31
C TYR A 52 -1.36 -7.38 -9.84
N ASP A 53 -2.14 -6.50 -10.46
CA ASP A 53 -2.17 -6.34 -11.91
C ASP A 53 -0.84 -5.81 -12.45
N LEU A 54 -0.23 -4.85 -11.76
CA LEU A 54 1.10 -4.34 -12.11
C LEU A 54 2.14 -5.46 -12.11
N ARG A 55 2.17 -6.30 -11.06
CA ARG A 55 3.07 -7.45 -10.98
C ARG A 55 2.87 -8.43 -12.14
N ARG A 56 1.61 -8.71 -12.49
CA ARG A 56 1.30 -9.61 -13.60
C ARG A 56 1.79 -9.08 -14.95
N ARG A 57 1.64 -7.78 -15.19
CA ARG A 57 2.01 -7.13 -16.47
C ARG A 57 3.49 -6.82 -16.58
N LEU A 58 4.09 -6.35 -15.49
CA LEU A 58 5.51 -5.94 -15.47
C LEU A 58 6.45 -7.11 -15.16
N GLY A 59 5.94 -8.17 -14.52
CA GLY A 59 6.73 -9.31 -14.06
C GLY A 59 7.39 -9.11 -12.70
N THR A 60 7.17 -7.98 -12.04
CA THR A 60 7.78 -7.65 -10.75
C THR A 60 6.96 -6.65 -9.97
N ILE A 61 7.12 -6.67 -8.64
CA ILE A 61 6.66 -5.63 -7.70
C ILE A 61 7.84 -5.08 -6.87
N ASP A 62 9.05 -5.49 -7.19
CA ASP A 62 10.26 -5.02 -6.52
C ASP A 62 10.49 -3.52 -6.77
N ALA A 63 10.66 -2.75 -5.69
CA ALA A 63 10.79 -1.29 -5.77
C ALA A 63 12.01 -0.85 -6.59
N LYS A 64 13.15 -1.52 -6.45
CA LYS A 64 14.37 -1.17 -7.22
C LYS A 64 14.17 -1.41 -8.71
N LYS A 65 13.53 -2.52 -9.07
CA LYS A 65 13.23 -2.84 -10.48
C LYS A 65 12.23 -1.87 -11.08
N ILE A 66 11.17 -1.50 -10.36
CA ILE A 66 10.19 -0.51 -10.83
C ILE A 66 10.85 0.86 -10.98
N ALA A 67 11.65 1.29 -10.01
CA ALA A 67 12.36 2.57 -10.05
C ALA A 67 13.28 2.70 -11.27
N THR A 68 13.89 1.61 -11.71
CA THR A 68 14.79 1.56 -12.87
C THR A 68 14.12 1.17 -14.18
N THR A 69 12.84 0.81 -14.15
CA THR A 69 12.06 0.55 -15.36
C THR A 69 11.98 1.81 -16.22
N PRO A 70 12.27 1.76 -17.54
CA PRO A 70 12.13 2.91 -18.42
C PRO A 70 10.73 3.53 -18.31
N PRO A 71 10.59 4.86 -18.17
CA PRO A 71 9.30 5.52 -18.01
C PRO A 71 8.27 5.15 -19.07
N ALA A 72 8.69 5.05 -20.33
CA ALA A 72 7.80 4.69 -21.44
C ALA A 72 7.26 3.25 -21.32
N ARG A 73 8.06 2.31 -20.80
CA ARG A 73 7.61 0.94 -20.53
C ARG A 73 6.59 0.89 -19.42
N LEU A 74 6.85 1.60 -18.33
CA LEU A 74 5.93 1.64 -17.19
C LEU A 74 4.61 2.33 -17.57
N ASP A 75 4.65 3.44 -18.30
CA ASP A 75 3.46 4.13 -18.83
C ASP A 75 2.60 3.19 -19.68
N ARG A 76 3.23 2.42 -20.57
CA ARG A 76 2.54 1.42 -21.41
C ARG A 76 1.83 0.36 -20.56
N VAL A 77 2.51 -0.17 -19.56
CA VAL A 77 1.93 -1.16 -18.63
C VAL A 77 0.71 -0.60 -17.89
N PHE A 78 0.76 0.66 -17.48
CA PHE A 78 -0.38 1.31 -16.82
C PHE A 78 -1.56 1.56 -17.75
N ARG A 79 -1.32 1.81 -19.04
CA ARG A 79 -2.35 2.07 -20.06
C ARG A 79 -2.94 0.81 -20.68
N GLU A 80 -2.29 -0.33 -20.54
CA GLU A 80 -2.78 -1.61 -21.07
C GLU A 80 -4.21 -1.87 -20.61
N THR A 81 -5.09 -2.25 -21.54
CA THR A 81 -6.53 -2.44 -21.27
C THR A 81 -6.81 -3.72 -20.47
N PRO A 82 -7.60 -3.66 -19.39
CA PRO A 82 -8.15 -2.46 -18.76
C PRO A 82 -7.05 -1.66 -18.02
N ALA A 83 -7.05 -0.34 -18.16
CA ALA A 83 -6.03 0.52 -17.55
C ALA A 83 -5.96 0.32 -16.03
N LEU A 84 -4.74 0.34 -15.47
CA LEU A 84 -4.54 0.18 -14.02
C LEU A 84 -5.20 1.30 -13.22
N HIS A 85 -5.32 2.49 -13.80
CA HIS A 85 -5.89 3.67 -13.14
C HIS A 85 -6.58 4.57 -14.17
N ARG A 86 -7.56 5.40 -13.71
CA ARG A 86 -8.21 6.39 -14.59
C ARG A 86 -7.24 7.48 -15.09
N PHE A 87 -6.14 7.71 -14.38
CA PHE A 87 -5.05 8.60 -14.77
C PHE A 87 -3.74 7.82 -14.93
N PRO A 88 -3.63 6.93 -15.92
CA PRO A 88 -2.55 5.93 -15.95
C PRO A 88 -1.16 6.54 -16.06
N GLY A 89 -0.97 7.56 -16.92
CA GLY A 89 0.33 8.20 -17.09
C GLY A 89 0.83 8.93 -15.85
N MET A 90 -0.06 9.64 -15.15
CA MET A 90 0.28 10.31 -13.89
C MET A 90 0.64 9.30 -12.79
N MET A 91 -0.13 8.22 -12.68
CA MET A 91 0.11 7.20 -11.67
C MET A 91 1.35 6.37 -11.95
N ALA A 92 1.68 6.09 -13.21
CA ALA A 92 2.93 5.45 -13.56
C ALA A 92 4.14 6.26 -13.06
N LYS A 93 4.12 7.59 -13.25
CA LYS A 93 5.16 8.49 -12.74
C LYS A 93 5.23 8.49 -11.22
N ARG A 94 4.08 8.55 -10.53
CA ARG A 94 4.02 8.54 -9.06
C ARG A 94 4.51 7.23 -8.46
N VAL A 95 4.08 6.11 -9.00
CA VAL A 95 4.53 4.78 -8.55
C VAL A 95 6.03 4.62 -8.76
N ARG A 96 6.56 5.09 -9.90
CA ARG A 96 8.01 5.08 -10.14
C ARG A 96 8.77 5.92 -9.11
N ALA A 97 8.29 7.13 -8.81
CA ALA A 97 8.90 8.03 -7.81
C ALA A 97 8.81 7.43 -6.39
N LEU A 98 7.66 6.85 -6.03
CA LEU A 98 7.48 6.12 -4.76
C LEU A 98 8.49 4.97 -4.64
N CYS A 99 8.62 4.16 -5.67
CA CYS A 99 9.56 3.04 -5.67
C CYS A 99 11.02 3.50 -5.62
N ALA A 100 11.35 4.64 -6.24
CA ALA A 100 12.68 5.23 -6.13
C ALA A 100 12.99 5.67 -4.69
N ALA A 101 12.04 6.30 -4.00
CA ALA A 101 12.18 6.66 -2.59
C ALA A 101 12.32 5.41 -1.70
N ILE A 102 11.51 4.38 -1.92
CA ILE A 102 11.62 3.10 -1.19
C ILE A 102 12.98 2.45 -1.46
N ALA A 103 13.47 2.51 -2.68
CA ALA A 103 14.79 1.95 -3.04
C ALA A 103 15.94 2.68 -2.33
N SER A 104 15.91 4.02 -2.32
CA SER A 104 17.00 4.83 -1.72
C SER A 104 16.94 4.83 -0.19
N ASP A 105 15.78 5.05 0.40
CA ASP A 105 15.65 5.37 1.82
C ASP A 105 15.35 4.13 2.68
N TYR A 106 14.77 3.09 2.07
CA TYR A 106 14.33 1.87 2.75
C TYR A 106 14.94 0.58 2.16
N GLY A 107 16.02 0.71 1.40
CA GLY A 107 16.74 -0.45 0.84
C GLY A 107 15.91 -1.31 -0.11
N GLY A 108 14.86 -0.74 -0.70
CA GLY A 108 13.97 -1.43 -1.62
C GLY A 108 12.83 -2.22 -0.98
N LYS A 109 12.65 -2.11 0.34
CA LYS A 109 11.60 -2.84 1.09
C LYS A 109 10.61 -1.86 1.71
N GLY A 110 9.40 -1.77 1.15
CA GLY A 110 8.35 -0.88 1.63
C GLY A 110 7.97 -1.09 3.10
N ALA A 111 7.98 -2.33 3.59
CA ALA A 111 7.70 -2.63 4.98
C ALA A 111 8.63 -1.92 5.98
N ARG A 112 9.84 -1.57 5.56
CA ARG A 112 10.79 -0.83 6.41
C ARG A 112 10.32 0.56 6.80
N VAL A 113 9.32 1.11 6.11
CA VAL A 113 8.69 2.38 6.50
C VAL A 113 8.09 2.29 7.91
N TRP A 114 7.51 1.14 8.27
CA TRP A 114 6.90 0.93 9.59
C TRP A 114 7.63 -0.08 10.47
N GLU A 115 8.50 -0.92 9.91
CA GLU A 115 9.34 -1.81 10.72
C GLU A 115 10.15 -1.01 11.74
N LYS A 116 10.18 -1.50 12.98
CA LYS A 116 10.91 -0.89 14.10
C LYS A 116 10.47 0.54 14.47
N ALA A 117 9.35 1.04 13.94
CA ALA A 117 8.79 2.30 14.39
C ALA A 117 8.28 2.17 15.83
N LYS A 118 8.52 3.19 16.63
CA LYS A 118 8.15 3.21 18.06
C LYS A 118 6.70 3.60 18.27
N SER A 119 6.10 4.29 17.31
CA SER A 119 4.73 4.81 17.40
C SER A 119 4.10 4.96 16.02
N ALA A 120 2.77 5.08 16.03
CA ALA A 120 2.00 5.40 14.84
C ALA A 120 2.37 6.78 14.27
N ASP A 121 2.74 7.73 15.12
CA ASP A 121 3.17 9.06 14.67
C ASP A 121 4.47 9.01 13.89
N GLU A 122 5.41 8.20 14.31
CA GLU A 122 6.66 8.01 13.56
C GLU A 122 6.40 7.41 12.18
N VAL A 123 5.49 6.45 12.08
CA VAL A 123 5.07 5.87 10.79
C VAL A 123 4.38 6.93 9.94
N TYR A 124 3.49 7.71 10.52
CA TYR A 124 2.77 8.79 9.82
C TYR A 124 3.74 9.80 9.22
N GLU A 125 4.71 10.29 9.98
CA GLU A 125 5.72 11.23 9.49
C GLU A 125 6.58 10.64 8.35
N ARG A 126 7.03 9.39 8.49
CA ARG A 126 7.75 8.70 7.42
C ARG A 126 6.93 8.55 6.14
N LEU A 127 5.62 8.28 6.28
CA LEU A 127 4.71 8.18 5.14
C LEU A 127 4.53 9.53 4.44
N LEU A 128 4.44 10.64 5.18
CA LEU A 128 4.32 11.99 4.60
C LEU A 128 5.52 12.37 3.71
N GLU A 129 6.69 11.79 3.94
CA GLU A 129 7.90 12.02 3.14
C GLU A 129 7.89 11.24 1.82
N LEU A 130 6.99 10.25 1.67
CA LEU A 130 6.91 9.45 0.46
C LEU A 130 6.17 10.17 -0.67
N PRO A 131 6.68 10.09 -1.92
CA PRO A 131 5.98 10.65 -3.08
C PRO A 131 4.55 10.10 -3.21
N GLY A 132 3.59 11.00 -3.39
CA GLY A 132 2.18 10.66 -3.54
C GLY A 132 1.40 10.43 -2.24
N PHE A 133 2.04 10.62 -1.08
CA PHE A 133 1.41 10.50 0.23
C PHE A 133 1.16 11.88 0.86
N GLY A 134 -0.11 12.27 0.92
CA GLY A 134 -0.56 13.38 1.75
C GLY A 134 -1.14 12.88 3.07
N LYS A 135 -1.70 13.79 3.87
CA LYS A 135 -2.24 13.51 5.20
C LYS A 135 -3.27 12.38 5.21
N ASP A 136 -4.19 12.37 4.26
CA ASP A 136 -5.27 11.37 4.19
C ASP A 136 -4.73 9.97 3.90
N LYS A 137 -3.83 9.83 2.92
CA LYS A 137 -3.21 8.54 2.60
C LYS A 137 -2.32 8.03 3.72
N ALA A 138 -1.55 8.92 4.35
CA ALA A 138 -0.70 8.56 5.49
C ALA A 138 -1.56 8.08 6.67
N SER A 139 -2.65 8.79 6.99
CA SER A 139 -3.60 8.38 8.03
C SER A 139 -4.25 7.03 7.72
N SER A 140 -4.67 6.81 6.48
CA SER A 140 -5.25 5.53 6.03
C SER A 140 -4.26 4.38 6.16
N ALA A 141 -3.01 4.61 5.77
CA ALA A 141 -1.95 3.61 5.89
C ALA A 141 -1.68 3.22 7.35
N VAL A 142 -1.56 4.20 8.25
CA VAL A 142 -1.36 3.94 9.69
C VAL A 142 -2.54 3.13 10.26
N ARG A 143 -3.76 3.47 9.89
CA ARG A 143 -4.97 2.75 10.28
C ARG A 143 -4.97 1.29 9.83
N MET A 144 -4.63 1.06 8.56
CA MET A 144 -4.55 -0.29 7.98
C MET A 144 -3.50 -1.14 8.66
N LEU A 145 -2.32 -0.58 8.91
CA LEU A 145 -1.24 -1.27 9.61
C LEU A 145 -1.62 -1.61 11.05
N GLY A 146 -2.22 -0.69 11.78
CA GLY A 146 -2.66 -0.92 13.16
C GLY A 146 -3.82 -1.91 13.27
N LYS A 147 -4.76 -1.89 12.32
CA LYS A 147 -5.94 -2.76 12.37
C LYS A 147 -5.66 -4.16 11.82
N PHE A 148 -4.93 -4.29 10.73
CA PHE A 148 -4.77 -5.53 9.99
C PHE A 148 -3.32 -6.05 9.93
N GLY A 149 -2.34 -5.17 10.04
CA GLY A 149 -0.94 -5.49 9.80
C GLY A 149 -0.27 -6.32 10.89
N GLY A 150 -0.94 -6.54 12.03
CA GLY A 150 -0.35 -7.26 13.16
C GLY A 150 0.78 -6.50 13.87
N GLU A 151 1.09 -5.29 13.42
CA GLU A 151 2.09 -4.44 14.03
C GLU A 151 1.58 -3.85 15.35
N ASP A 152 2.44 -3.87 16.36
CA ASP A 152 2.18 -3.14 17.59
C ASP A 152 2.55 -1.68 17.35
N LEU A 153 1.57 -0.89 16.88
CA LEU A 153 1.72 0.54 16.61
C LEU A 153 1.01 1.36 17.70
N PRO A 154 1.70 1.75 18.77
CA PRO A 154 1.09 2.60 19.80
C PRO A 154 0.52 3.88 19.20
N GLY A 155 -0.75 4.19 19.52
CA GLY A 155 -1.42 5.40 19.09
C GLY A 155 -2.10 5.35 17.73
N TRP A 156 -2.11 4.21 17.02
CA TRP A 156 -2.72 4.11 15.70
C TRP A 156 -4.22 4.47 15.67
N ARG A 157 -4.93 4.26 16.78
CA ARG A 157 -6.37 4.53 16.86
C ARG A 157 -6.73 6.00 16.71
N LYS A 158 -5.81 6.94 16.99
CA LYS A 158 -6.07 8.37 16.76
C LYS A 158 -6.19 8.72 15.27
N TYR A 159 -5.69 7.85 14.38
CA TYR A 159 -5.86 7.97 12.93
C TYR A 159 -7.13 7.29 12.42
N SER A 160 -7.89 6.62 13.30
CA SER A 160 -9.19 6.05 12.96
C SER A 160 -10.25 7.12 13.02
N CYS A 161 -11.06 7.26 11.98
CA CYS A 161 -12.37 7.88 12.14
C CYS A 161 -13.34 6.82 12.71
N GLU A 162 -14.36 7.25 13.43
CA GLU A 162 -15.39 6.38 14.00
C GLU A 162 -16.21 5.64 12.93
N ALA A 163 -16.22 6.15 11.70
CA ALA A 163 -16.76 5.43 10.56
C ALA A 163 -15.91 4.18 10.34
N ASP A 164 -16.48 3.01 10.58
CA ASP A 164 -15.93 1.74 10.13
C ASP A 164 -15.44 1.88 8.69
N MET A 165 -14.26 1.32 8.41
CA MET A 165 -13.68 1.37 7.08
C MET A 165 -14.68 0.83 6.05
N PRO A 166 -15.37 1.69 5.26
CA PRO A 166 -16.51 1.27 4.44
C PRO A 166 -16.12 0.38 3.26
N TRP A 167 -14.82 0.16 3.08
CA TRP A 167 -14.24 -0.61 1.98
C TRP A 167 -13.85 -2.04 2.35
N VAL A 168 -14.00 -2.43 3.62
CA VAL A 168 -13.72 -3.82 4.00
C VAL A 168 -14.76 -4.74 3.39
N ILE A 169 -14.33 -5.60 2.50
CA ILE A 169 -15.17 -6.66 1.92
C ILE A 169 -15.18 -7.81 2.91
N LYS A 170 -16.33 -8.04 3.55
CA LYS A 170 -16.61 -9.28 4.28
C LYS A 170 -17.51 -10.13 3.41
N ASP A 171 -17.13 -11.37 3.20
CA ASP A 171 -17.92 -12.38 2.49
C ASP A 171 -18.39 -11.95 1.08
N GLY A 172 -17.53 -11.23 0.35
CA GLY A 172 -17.83 -10.76 -1.00
C GLY A 172 -18.89 -9.65 -1.10
N LYS A 173 -19.33 -9.10 0.03
CA LYS A 173 -20.29 -7.98 0.07
C LYS A 173 -19.67 -6.77 0.75
N ARG A 174 -19.90 -5.58 0.17
CA ARG A 174 -19.60 -4.29 0.83
C ARG A 174 -20.52 -4.13 2.05
N ARG A 175 -19.94 -3.72 3.14
CA ARG A 175 -20.68 -3.04 4.19
C ARG A 175 -20.54 -1.54 4.04
#